data_93559336320025a2becdbcd5e2a9fae2
#
_entry.id   93559336320025a2becdbcd5e2a9fae2
#
_cell.length_a   1.000
_cell.length_b   1.000
_cell.length_c   1.000
_cell.angle_alpha   90.00
_cell.angle_beta   90.00
_cell.angle_gamma   90.00
#
_symmetry.space_group_name_H-M   'P 1'
#
loop_
_entity.id
_entity.type
_entity.pdbx_description
1 polymer ?
#
loop_
_entity_poly.entity_id
_entity_poly.type
_entity_poly.pdbx_seq_one_letter_code
_entity_poly.pdbx_strand_id
1 'polypeptide(L)'
;VHAGGRFRRTRAQPNPKGNLIAHSLILLAGGLGSRFGGPKQLEPVGPNDEPIFAITAAQAQRAGIERLILVSRAEVEQRLLEAADQYVSGLEVVSVRQDLAGPTRERPWGTAHAVGACADVLDGPYGVANGDDLYGDPSLQLLATSLAEQPNDGVLVSFELAGTLSDHGGVSRGICEVTDARLKSVVETHGLFAHPSGIGVSDDDGATYPDDTPASMNLWGLPAWTAGLMAERFERFLAGHPGPDDEFLLPTEIARMMADDGLSIRVVRSSGRWIGLTHRDDLPEVRAALA
;
A
#
# COMPACT_ATOMS: atom_id res chain seq x y z
N VAL A 1 15.94 18.99 19.15
CA VAL A 1 16.44 17.71 19.72
C VAL A 1 15.63 16.63 19.06
N HIS A 2 16.16 16.04 17.99
CA HIS A 2 15.54 14.91 17.28
C HIS A 2 15.59 13.68 18.21
N ALA A 3 14.46 13.29 18.77
CA ALA A 3 14.30 12.01 19.40
C ALA A 3 14.14 10.95 18.30
N GLY A 4 15.25 10.32 17.93
CA GLY A 4 15.24 9.25 16.94
C GLY A 4 14.33 8.11 17.37
N GLY A 5 13.31 7.81 16.56
CA GLY A 5 12.48 6.63 16.69
C GLY A 5 13.40 5.39 16.73
N ARG A 6 13.16 4.47 17.65
CA ARG A 6 13.98 3.26 17.79
C ARG A 6 13.67 2.32 16.63
N PHE A 7 14.57 2.27 15.66
CA PHE A 7 14.54 1.26 14.61
C PHE A 7 14.95 -0.10 15.21
N ARG A 8 14.07 -1.10 15.15
CA ARG A 8 14.44 -2.48 15.41
C ARG A 8 14.76 -3.15 14.07
N ARG A 9 16.02 -3.51 13.87
CA ARG A 9 16.47 -4.37 12.76
C ARG A 9 16.52 -5.81 13.23
N THR A 10 15.72 -6.68 12.67
CA THR A 10 15.95 -8.12 12.71
C THR A 10 16.99 -8.44 11.63
N ARG A 11 18.09 -9.06 12.03
CA ARG A 11 19.24 -9.29 11.17
C ARG A 11 18.93 -10.36 10.13
N ALA A 12 18.73 -9.98 8.86
CA ALA A 12 18.91 -10.89 7.74
C ALA A 12 20.41 -11.23 7.59
N GLN A 13 20.71 -12.45 7.16
CA GLN A 13 22.07 -12.79 6.80
C GLN A 13 22.48 -12.01 5.54
N PRO A 14 23.75 -11.52 5.44
CA PRO A 14 24.15 -10.71 4.30
C PRO A 14 24.06 -11.53 3.00
N ASN A 15 23.35 -10.98 2.02
CA ASN A 15 23.29 -11.52 0.67
C ASN A 15 24.69 -11.40 0.01
N PRO A 16 25.29 -12.49 -0.51
CA PRO A 16 26.63 -12.48 -1.12
C PRO A 16 26.69 -11.87 -2.52
N LYS A 17 25.60 -11.30 -3.04
CA LYS A 17 25.57 -10.66 -4.36
C LYS A 17 25.82 -9.17 -4.21
N GLY A 18 27.00 -8.73 -4.65
CA GLY A 18 27.49 -7.37 -4.52
C GLY A 18 26.53 -6.31 -5.04
N ASN A 19 26.40 -5.26 -4.25
CA ASN A 19 25.93 -3.89 -4.54
C ASN A 19 24.69 -3.69 -5.43
N LEU A 20 23.68 -4.54 -5.30
CA LEU A 20 22.34 -4.26 -5.82
C LEU A 20 21.60 -3.45 -4.75
N ILE A 21 21.01 -2.34 -5.15
CA ILE A 21 20.09 -1.56 -4.32
C ILE A 21 18.98 -2.50 -3.86
N ALA A 22 18.85 -2.71 -2.56
CA ALA A 22 17.82 -3.59 -2.01
C ALA A 22 16.44 -2.97 -2.26
N HIS A 23 15.61 -3.66 -3.05
CA HIS A 23 14.25 -3.20 -3.27
C HIS A 23 13.43 -3.39 -2.00
N SER A 24 12.85 -2.30 -1.51
CA SER A 24 12.04 -2.30 -0.30
C SER A 24 10.55 -2.33 -0.65
N LEU A 25 9.74 -3.01 0.17
CA LEU A 25 8.29 -2.91 0.16
C LEU A 25 7.81 -2.30 1.48
N ILE A 26 7.12 -1.17 1.41
CA ILE A 26 6.39 -0.59 2.53
C ILE A 26 5.02 -1.25 2.60
N LEU A 27 4.70 -1.89 3.73
CA LEU A 27 3.35 -2.34 4.05
C LEU A 27 2.71 -1.36 5.03
N LEU A 28 1.60 -0.76 4.61
CA LEU A 28 0.80 0.16 5.41
C LEU A 28 -0.05 -0.63 6.41
N ALA A 29 0.50 -0.88 7.59
CA ALA A 29 -0.09 -1.75 8.61
C ALA A 29 -0.53 -1.01 9.89
N GLY A 30 -0.58 0.34 9.84
CA GLY A 30 -0.99 1.19 10.98
C GLY A 30 -2.50 1.39 11.11
N GLY A 31 -3.31 0.79 10.25
CA GLY A 31 -4.77 0.91 10.29
C GLY A 31 -5.39 0.30 11.55
N LEU A 32 -6.39 0.98 12.12
CA LEU A 32 -7.06 0.54 13.36
C LEU A 32 -8.08 -0.58 13.14
N GLY A 33 -8.53 -0.79 11.89
CA GLY A 33 -9.50 -1.84 11.54
C GLY A 33 -10.84 -1.68 12.26
N SER A 34 -11.31 -0.46 12.50
CA SER A 34 -12.51 -0.17 13.30
C SER A 34 -13.77 -0.89 12.82
N ARG A 35 -13.97 -1.00 11.50
CA ARG A 35 -15.10 -1.74 10.91
C ARG A 35 -14.97 -3.26 11.06
N PHE A 36 -13.77 -3.75 11.10
CA PHE A 36 -13.46 -5.18 11.26
C PHE A 36 -13.46 -5.62 12.74
N GLY A 37 -13.33 -4.67 13.66
CA GLY A 37 -13.26 -4.90 15.11
C GLY A 37 -11.85 -5.26 15.62
N GLY A 38 -10.80 -4.88 14.87
CA GLY A 38 -9.41 -5.10 15.25
C GLY A 38 -8.43 -4.94 14.09
N PRO A 39 -7.13 -5.14 14.32
CA PRO A 39 -6.08 -4.99 13.31
C PRO A 39 -6.18 -6.10 12.26
N LYS A 40 -6.83 -5.80 11.15
CA LYS A 40 -7.09 -6.71 10.00
C LYS A 40 -5.81 -7.35 9.46
N GLN A 41 -4.74 -6.59 9.39
CA GLN A 41 -3.44 -7.04 8.90
C GLN A 41 -2.88 -8.23 9.69
N LEU A 42 -3.33 -8.44 10.91
CA LEU A 42 -2.95 -9.57 11.78
C LEU A 42 -3.96 -10.74 11.76
N GLU A 43 -5.01 -10.65 10.93
CA GLU A 43 -6.00 -11.73 10.86
C GLU A 43 -5.37 -12.97 10.20
N PRO A 44 -5.47 -14.15 10.83
CA PRO A 44 -4.95 -15.40 10.29
C PRO A 44 -5.83 -15.87 9.14
N VAL A 45 -5.32 -15.86 7.93
CA VAL A 45 -6.04 -16.22 6.70
C VAL A 45 -5.37 -17.36 5.93
N GLY A 46 -4.07 -17.55 6.13
CA GLY A 46 -3.29 -18.58 5.45
C GLY A 46 -3.57 -20.00 5.98
N PRO A 47 -3.16 -21.04 5.24
CA PRO A 47 -3.38 -22.45 5.61
C PRO A 47 -2.67 -22.88 6.91
N ASN A 48 -1.61 -22.15 7.33
CA ASN A 48 -0.91 -22.39 8.59
C ASN A 48 -1.09 -21.20 9.56
N ASP A 49 -2.25 -20.55 9.51
CA ASP A 49 -2.59 -19.37 10.31
C ASP A 49 -1.68 -18.14 10.03
N GLU A 50 -1.08 -18.08 8.85
CA GLU A 50 -0.32 -16.89 8.44
C GLU A 50 -1.25 -15.67 8.38
N PRO A 51 -0.87 -14.55 9.00
CA PRO A 51 -1.64 -13.31 8.89
C PRO A 51 -1.52 -12.72 7.48
N ILE A 52 -2.53 -11.94 7.06
CA ILE A 52 -2.65 -11.45 5.68
C ILE A 52 -1.40 -10.70 5.22
N PHE A 53 -0.79 -9.86 6.08
CA PHE A 53 0.43 -9.13 5.73
C PHE A 53 1.63 -10.06 5.47
N ALA A 54 1.72 -11.19 6.18
CA ALA A 54 2.83 -12.13 6.03
C ALA A 54 2.74 -12.90 4.70
N ILE A 55 1.54 -13.15 4.21
CA ILE A 55 1.33 -13.73 2.87
C ILE A 55 1.83 -12.75 1.79
N THR A 56 1.44 -11.47 1.88
CA THR A 56 1.94 -10.44 0.96
C THR A 56 3.46 -10.29 1.06
N ALA A 57 4.05 -10.38 2.27
CA ALA A 57 5.49 -10.38 2.46
C ALA A 57 6.18 -11.58 1.79
N ALA A 58 5.61 -12.78 1.90
CA ALA A 58 6.14 -13.97 1.22
C ALA A 58 6.04 -13.87 -0.31
N GLN A 59 4.96 -13.29 -0.84
CA GLN A 59 4.82 -12.99 -2.27
C GLN A 59 5.88 -11.98 -2.74
N ALA A 60 6.11 -10.92 -1.97
CA ALA A 60 7.13 -9.92 -2.26
C ALA A 60 8.54 -10.52 -2.26
N GLN A 61 8.84 -11.40 -1.29
CA GLN A 61 10.12 -12.12 -1.22
C GLN A 61 10.35 -13.00 -2.46
N ARG A 62 9.33 -13.75 -2.92
CA ARG A 62 9.41 -14.53 -4.15
C ARG A 62 9.61 -13.67 -5.40
N ALA A 63 9.08 -12.44 -5.39
CA ALA A 63 9.27 -11.47 -6.46
C ALA A 63 10.66 -10.81 -6.47
N GLY A 64 11.49 -11.05 -5.45
CA GLY A 64 12.85 -10.50 -5.37
C GLY A 64 12.97 -9.22 -4.54
N ILE A 65 11.93 -8.83 -3.80
CA ILE A 65 12.03 -7.81 -2.76
C ILE A 65 12.92 -8.35 -1.63
N GLU A 66 13.80 -7.54 -1.08
CA GLU A 66 14.78 -7.95 -0.07
C GLU A 66 14.48 -7.36 1.32
N ARG A 67 13.75 -6.23 1.37
CA ARG A 67 13.42 -5.53 2.62
C ARG A 67 11.93 -5.27 2.73
N LEU A 68 11.38 -5.56 3.92
CA LEU A 68 10.01 -5.26 4.30
C LEU A 68 10.00 -4.12 5.33
N ILE A 69 9.32 -3.03 5.02
CA ILE A 69 9.13 -1.91 5.96
C ILE A 69 7.68 -1.96 6.45
N LEU A 70 7.49 -2.34 7.71
CA LEU A 70 6.17 -2.39 8.35
C LEU A 70 5.87 -1.03 8.97
N VAL A 71 4.96 -0.28 8.36
CA VAL A 71 4.47 0.96 8.96
C VAL A 71 3.38 0.63 9.94
N SER A 72 3.62 0.98 11.21
CA SER A 72 2.78 0.62 12.35
C SER A 72 2.43 1.83 13.22
N ARG A 73 1.68 1.57 14.27
CA ARG A 73 1.39 2.46 15.40
C ARG A 73 1.63 1.71 16.71
N ALA A 74 1.68 2.47 17.84
CA ALA A 74 1.94 1.92 19.17
C ALA A 74 1.09 0.69 19.49
N GLU A 75 -0.19 0.75 19.12
CA GLU A 75 -1.20 -0.24 19.50
C GLU A 75 -0.99 -1.60 18.83
N VAL A 76 -0.31 -1.64 17.68
CA VAL A 76 -0.17 -2.87 16.87
C VAL A 76 1.28 -3.30 16.64
N GLU A 77 2.26 -2.43 16.88
CA GLU A 77 3.67 -2.68 16.54
C GLU A 77 4.21 -3.99 17.12
N GLN A 78 4.02 -4.19 18.42
CA GLN A 78 4.57 -5.38 19.09
C GLN A 78 4.02 -6.68 18.46
N ARG A 79 2.72 -6.73 18.21
CA ARG A 79 2.05 -7.90 17.60
C ARG A 79 2.49 -8.11 16.15
N LEU A 80 2.68 -7.03 15.38
CA LEU A 80 3.20 -7.11 14.01
C LEU A 80 4.62 -7.66 13.98
N LEU A 81 5.49 -7.24 14.89
CA LEU A 81 6.86 -7.72 14.97
C LEU A 81 6.92 -9.19 15.41
N GLU A 82 6.10 -9.60 16.39
CA GLU A 82 6.00 -11.01 16.81
C GLU A 82 5.51 -11.90 15.66
N ALA A 83 4.49 -11.45 14.93
CA ALA A 83 3.99 -12.18 13.77
C ALA A 83 5.02 -12.18 12.61
N ALA A 84 5.75 -11.09 12.40
CA ALA A 84 6.81 -11.05 11.39
C ALA A 84 7.96 -12.01 11.73
N ASP A 85 8.36 -12.10 13.01
CA ASP A 85 9.38 -13.06 13.48
C ASP A 85 8.95 -14.51 13.25
N GLN A 86 7.65 -14.79 13.38
CA GLN A 86 7.09 -16.13 13.22
C GLN A 86 6.88 -16.52 11.74
N TYR A 87 6.38 -15.62 10.91
CA TYR A 87 5.85 -15.95 9.59
C TYR A 87 6.64 -15.36 8.41
N VAL A 88 7.48 -14.34 8.63
CA VAL A 88 8.25 -13.70 7.56
C VAL A 88 9.68 -14.24 7.56
N SER A 89 10.09 -14.81 6.43
CA SER A 89 11.46 -15.32 6.25
C SER A 89 12.11 -14.74 5.00
N GLY A 90 13.43 -14.66 4.99
CA GLY A 90 14.20 -14.22 3.81
C GLY A 90 14.14 -12.73 3.48
N LEU A 91 13.47 -11.93 4.31
CA LEU A 91 13.40 -10.46 4.21
C LEU A 91 14.08 -9.79 5.41
N GLU A 92 14.76 -8.67 5.18
CA GLU A 92 15.08 -7.74 6.26
C GLU A 92 13.79 -7.03 6.68
N VAL A 93 13.39 -7.16 7.94
CA VAL A 93 12.18 -6.48 8.47
C VAL A 93 12.57 -5.24 9.26
N VAL A 94 12.00 -4.10 8.86
CA VAL A 94 12.17 -2.80 9.53
C VAL A 94 10.80 -2.31 10.00
N SER A 95 10.66 -1.93 11.27
CA SER A 95 9.44 -1.29 11.77
C SER A 95 9.60 0.23 11.79
N VAL A 96 8.58 0.92 11.28
CA VAL A 96 8.47 2.39 11.30
C VAL A 96 7.17 2.78 11.99
N ARG A 97 7.29 3.57 13.05
CA ARG A 97 6.17 4.10 13.82
C ARG A 97 5.71 5.43 13.23
N GLN A 98 4.63 5.42 12.43
CA GLN A 98 4.09 6.64 11.83
C GLN A 98 3.58 7.65 12.88
N ASP A 99 3.09 7.19 14.02
CA ASP A 99 2.60 8.04 15.11
C ASP A 99 3.70 8.80 15.86
N LEU A 100 4.97 8.51 15.58
CA LEU A 100 6.13 9.28 16.06
C LEU A 100 6.62 10.34 15.05
N ALA A 101 6.07 10.35 13.84
CA ALA A 101 6.51 11.22 12.74
C ALA A 101 5.62 12.47 12.58
N GLY A 102 5.06 13.00 13.66
CA GLY A 102 4.24 14.22 13.63
C GLY A 102 3.45 14.42 14.92
N PRO A 103 2.56 15.42 14.96
CA PRO A 103 1.72 15.66 16.13
C PRO A 103 0.82 14.46 16.43
N THR A 104 0.65 14.16 17.72
CA THR A 104 -0.22 13.08 18.17
C THR A 104 -1.67 13.36 17.83
N ARG A 105 -2.34 12.39 17.21
CA ARG A 105 -3.80 12.42 16.98
C ARG A 105 -4.36 10.99 17.03
N GLU A 106 -5.68 10.92 17.25
CA GLU A 106 -6.37 9.63 17.35
C GLU A 106 -6.36 8.87 16.02
N ARG A 107 -6.77 9.54 14.93
CA ARG A 107 -6.73 8.96 13.57
C ARG A 107 -5.35 9.16 12.94
N PRO A 108 -4.85 8.19 12.13
CA PRO A 108 -3.63 8.40 11.36
C PRO A 108 -3.73 9.63 10.44
N TRP A 109 -2.59 10.28 10.18
CA TRP A 109 -2.51 11.43 9.27
C TRP A 109 -2.75 11.08 7.80
N GLY A 110 -2.76 9.80 7.44
CA GLY A 110 -2.99 9.31 6.09
C GLY A 110 -1.82 8.53 5.52
N THR A 111 -2.02 8.02 4.29
CA THR A 111 -1.11 7.07 3.66
C THR A 111 0.17 7.73 3.12
N ALA A 112 0.13 8.99 2.67
CA ALA A 112 1.34 9.71 2.29
C ALA A 112 2.22 10.06 3.51
N HIS A 113 1.60 10.38 4.66
CA HIS A 113 2.35 10.56 5.90
C HIS A 113 3.06 9.27 6.31
N ALA A 114 2.39 8.12 6.20
CA ALA A 114 2.97 6.82 6.50
C ALA A 114 4.21 6.52 5.62
N VAL A 115 4.15 6.85 4.32
CA VAL A 115 5.28 6.72 3.40
C VAL A 115 6.39 7.72 3.73
N GLY A 116 6.05 8.99 3.97
CA GLY A 116 7.01 10.02 4.37
C GLY A 116 7.79 9.67 5.64
N ALA A 117 7.12 9.03 6.61
CA ALA A 117 7.77 8.54 7.84
C ALA A 117 8.86 7.47 7.58
N CYS A 118 8.87 6.84 6.40
CA CYS A 118 9.89 5.86 6.01
C CYS A 118 11.12 6.49 5.33
N ALA A 119 11.16 7.81 5.09
CA ALA A 119 12.20 8.47 4.29
C ALA A 119 13.64 8.12 4.74
N ASP A 120 13.89 8.11 6.05
CA ASP A 120 15.23 7.86 6.63
C ASP A 120 15.69 6.40 6.54
N VAL A 121 14.79 5.45 6.21
CA VAL A 121 15.12 4.02 6.10
C VAL A 121 15.14 3.54 4.65
N LEU A 122 14.82 4.40 3.69
CA LEU A 122 14.83 4.11 2.27
C LEU A 122 16.15 4.54 1.64
N ASP A 123 16.79 3.64 0.91
CA ASP A 123 18.06 3.85 0.21
C ASP A 123 17.96 3.65 -1.32
N GLY A 124 16.75 3.41 -1.83
CA GLY A 124 16.48 3.18 -3.24
C GLY A 124 14.99 3.27 -3.57
N PRO A 125 14.60 2.93 -4.81
CA PRO A 125 13.21 2.84 -5.21
C PRO A 125 12.49 1.79 -4.36
N TYR A 126 11.21 2.03 -4.11
CA TYR A 126 10.45 1.23 -3.16
C TYR A 126 9.02 0.96 -3.64
N GLY A 127 8.46 -0.16 -3.20
CA GLY A 127 7.05 -0.46 -3.34
C GLY A 127 6.24 0.04 -2.14
N VAL A 128 4.95 0.29 -2.37
CA VAL A 128 3.96 0.56 -1.32
C VAL A 128 2.77 -0.36 -1.54
N ALA A 129 2.28 -0.98 -0.48
CA ALA A 129 1.08 -1.81 -0.49
C ALA A 129 0.33 -1.69 0.85
N ASN A 130 -0.96 -1.96 0.83
CA ASN A 130 -1.75 -2.07 2.05
C ASN A 130 -1.41 -3.38 2.79
N GLY A 131 -1.33 -3.34 4.10
CA GLY A 131 -1.02 -4.51 4.93
C GLY A 131 -2.20 -5.46 5.16
N ASP A 132 -3.39 -5.09 4.71
CA ASP A 132 -4.63 -5.83 4.85
C ASP A 132 -5.22 -6.31 3.50
N ASP A 133 -4.41 -6.23 2.43
CA ASP A 133 -4.76 -6.66 1.07
C ASP A 133 -3.85 -7.79 0.58
N LEU A 134 -4.42 -8.70 -0.24
CA LEU A 134 -3.69 -9.68 -1.02
C LEU A 134 -3.65 -9.25 -2.47
N TYR A 135 -2.45 -9.23 -3.04
CA TYR A 135 -2.23 -8.76 -4.42
C TYR A 135 -1.92 -9.90 -5.41
N GLY A 136 -1.54 -11.06 -4.90
CA GLY A 136 -1.10 -12.20 -5.69
C GLY A 136 0.34 -12.08 -6.21
N ASP A 137 0.98 -13.21 -6.44
CA ASP A 137 2.36 -13.28 -6.95
C ASP A 137 2.58 -12.49 -8.26
N PRO A 138 1.67 -12.53 -9.26
CA PRO A 138 1.86 -11.77 -10.50
C PRO A 138 1.98 -10.25 -10.28
N SER A 139 1.21 -9.71 -9.34
CA SER A 139 1.23 -8.27 -9.05
C SER A 139 2.52 -7.82 -8.39
N LEU A 140 3.01 -8.58 -7.40
CA LEU A 140 4.28 -8.30 -6.72
C LEU A 140 5.47 -8.49 -7.68
N GLN A 141 5.41 -9.48 -8.60
CA GLN A 141 6.43 -9.66 -9.64
C GLN A 141 6.49 -8.48 -10.61
N LEU A 142 5.32 -7.97 -11.05
CA LEU A 142 5.25 -6.76 -11.89
C LEU A 142 5.83 -5.54 -11.16
N LEU A 143 5.52 -5.37 -9.88
CA LEU A 143 6.06 -4.30 -9.05
C LEU A 143 7.59 -4.39 -8.97
N ALA A 144 8.13 -5.54 -8.55
CA ALA A 144 9.57 -5.74 -8.37
C ALA A 144 10.35 -5.56 -9.68
N THR A 145 9.84 -6.14 -10.78
CA THR A 145 10.43 -5.97 -12.11
C THR A 145 10.46 -4.51 -12.53
N SER A 146 9.36 -3.78 -12.29
CA SER A 146 9.27 -2.36 -12.65
C SER A 146 10.23 -1.48 -11.86
N LEU A 147 10.40 -1.75 -10.56
CA LEU A 147 11.37 -1.04 -9.70
C LEU A 147 12.82 -1.28 -10.18
N ALA A 148 13.13 -2.50 -10.62
CA ALA A 148 14.46 -2.84 -11.11
C ALA A 148 14.77 -2.21 -12.47
N GLU A 149 13.81 -2.21 -13.40
CA GLU A 149 14.01 -1.74 -14.76
C GLU A 149 13.99 -0.21 -14.89
N GLN A 150 13.18 0.47 -14.09
CA GLN A 150 12.96 1.92 -14.19
C GLN A 150 12.96 2.59 -12.81
N PRO A 151 14.10 2.65 -12.13
CA PRO A 151 14.19 3.13 -10.73
C PRO A 151 13.87 4.62 -10.55
N ASN A 152 13.84 5.39 -11.64
CA ASN A 152 13.54 6.84 -11.61
C ASN A 152 12.09 7.17 -11.99
N ASP A 153 11.34 6.21 -12.55
CA ASP A 153 9.92 6.35 -12.88
C ASP A 153 9.08 5.70 -11.77
N GLY A 154 7.89 6.25 -11.56
CA GLY A 154 6.90 5.55 -10.74
C GLY A 154 6.16 4.48 -11.55
N VAL A 155 5.56 3.54 -10.85
CA VAL A 155 4.66 2.54 -11.41
C VAL A 155 3.41 2.39 -10.54
N LEU A 156 2.27 2.25 -11.17
CA LEU A 156 1.04 1.76 -10.56
C LEU A 156 0.76 0.36 -11.11
N VAL A 157 0.69 -0.63 -10.25
CA VAL A 157 0.12 -1.93 -10.61
C VAL A 157 -1.39 -1.84 -10.43
N SER A 158 -2.12 -1.75 -11.56
CA SER A 158 -3.57 -1.59 -11.58
C SER A 158 -4.28 -2.93 -11.71
N PHE A 159 -5.53 -2.95 -11.25
CA PHE A 159 -6.44 -4.09 -11.37
C PHE A 159 -7.65 -3.69 -12.22
N GLU A 160 -8.34 -4.67 -12.77
CA GLU A 160 -9.63 -4.42 -13.42
C GLU A 160 -10.68 -4.07 -12.36
N LEU A 161 -11.42 -3.00 -12.58
CA LEU A 161 -12.39 -2.49 -11.60
C LEU A 161 -13.40 -3.57 -11.18
N ALA A 162 -13.91 -4.36 -12.13
CA ALA A 162 -14.84 -5.46 -11.85
C ALA A 162 -14.28 -6.46 -10.84
N GLY A 163 -12.97 -6.75 -10.89
CA GLY A 163 -12.29 -7.66 -9.98
C GLY A 163 -12.03 -7.10 -8.59
N THR A 164 -12.43 -5.85 -8.32
CA THR A 164 -12.22 -5.18 -7.02
C THR A 164 -13.52 -4.85 -6.29
N LEU A 165 -14.66 -5.21 -6.84
CA LEU A 165 -15.98 -4.99 -6.22
C LEU A 165 -16.20 -5.94 -5.05
N SER A 166 -17.23 -5.66 -4.25
CA SER A 166 -17.66 -6.48 -3.13
C SER A 166 -19.11 -6.89 -3.31
N ASP A 167 -19.43 -8.12 -2.95
CA ASP A 167 -20.82 -8.60 -2.90
C ASP A 167 -21.58 -8.05 -1.69
N HIS A 168 -20.89 -7.38 -0.76
CA HIS A 168 -21.44 -6.87 0.49
C HIS A 168 -21.80 -5.38 0.48
N GLY A 169 -21.80 -4.74 -0.72
CA GLY A 169 -22.22 -3.35 -0.89
C GLY A 169 -21.23 -2.49 -1.68
N GLY A 170 -21.54 -1.20 -1.79
CA GLY A 170 -20.70 -0.25 -2.53
C GLY A 170 -19.33 -0.08 -1.93
N VAL A 171 -18.32 -0.01 -2.80
CA VAL A 171 -16.91 0.13 -2.42
C VAL A 171 -16.32 1.46 -2.92
N SER A 172 -15.19 1.87 -2.34
CA SER A 172 -14.42 3.02 -2.82
C SER A 172 -13.15 2.54 -3.51
N ARG A 173 -12.85 3.10 -4.70
CA ARG A 173 -11.67 2.74 -5.50
C ARG A 173 -11.05 3.95 -6.16
N GLY A 174 -9.74 3.95 -6.31
CA GLY A 174 -9.03 4.93 -7.12
C GLY A 174 -9.20 4.63 -8.61
N ILE A 175 -10.14 5.28 -9.27
CA ILE A 175 -10.34 5.15 -10.73
C ILE A 175 -9.22 5.87 -11.46
N CYS A 176 -8.55 5.16 -12.38
CA CYS A 176 -7.39 5.65 -13.09
C CYS A 176 -7.71 6.04 -14.53
N GLU A 177 -7.35 7.26 -14.93
CA GLU A 177 -7.27 7.66 -16.32
C GLU A 177 -5.87 7.35 -16.86
N VAL A 178 -5.80 6.57 -17.93
CA VAL A 178 -4.52 6.08 -18.48
C VAL A 178 -4.46 6.39 -19.98
N THR A 179 -3.35 6.97 -20.42
CA THR A 179 -3.04 7.20 -21.83
C THR A 179 -1.61 6.76 -22.11
N ASP A 180 -1.40 5.97 -23.16
CA ASP A 180 -0.07 5.44 -23.56
C ASP A 180 0.65 4.76 -22.39
N ALA A 181 -0.06 3.95 -21.61
CA ALA A 181 0.41 3.27 -20.41
C ALA A 181 0.96 4.23 -19.32
N ARG A 182 0.59 5.51 -19.35
CA ARG A 182 0.94 6.52 -18.34
C ARG A 182 -0.32 6.99 -17.61
N LEU A 183 -0.22 7.06 -16.29
CA LEU A 183 -1.26 7.61 -15.44
C LEU A 183 -1.43 9.11 -15.74
N LYS A 184 -2.67 9.54 -15.98
CA LYS A 184 -3.04 10.94 -16.11
C LYS A 184 -3.68 11.48 -14.86
N SER A 185 -4.58 10.70 -14.29
CA SER A 185 -5.24 11.02 -13.03
C SER A 185 -5.64 9.76 -12.29
N VAL A 186 -5.80 9.89 -10.97
CA VAL A 186 -6.44 8.89 -10.12
C VAL A 186 -7.44 9.63 -9.22
N VAL A 187 -8.69 9.18 -9.27
CA VAL A 187 -9.79 9.82 -8.53
C VAL A 187 -10.44 8.78 -7.62
N GLU A 188 -10.45 9.05 -6.31
CA GLU A 188 -11.17 8.20 -5.37
C GLU A 188 -12.67 8.33 -5.63
N THR A 189 -13.28 7.22 -6.04
CA THR A 189 -14.71 7.14 -6.36
C THR A 189 -15.38 6.23 -5.36
N HIS A 190 -16.44 6.74 -4.73
CA HIS A 190 -17.19 6.04 -3.69
C HIS A 190 -18.45 5.39 -4.23
N GLY A 191 -18.96 4.39 -3.51
CA GLY A 191 -20.25 3.78 -3.83
C GLY A 191 -20.26 2.97 -5.13
N LEU A 192 -19.15 2.41 -5.55
CA LEU A 192 -19.06 1.56 -6.74
C LEU A 192 -19.68 0.19 -6.48
N PHE A 193 -20.53 -0.28 -7.39
CA PHE A 193 -21.23 -1.57 -7.28
C PHE A 193 -21.43 -2.22 -8.66
N ALA A 194 -21.61 -3.54 -8.68
CA ALA A 194 -21.91 -4.27 -9.90
C ALA A 194 -23.31 -3.90 -10.44
N HIS A 195 -23.40 -3.55 -11.72
CA HIS A 195 -24.64 -3.20 -12.41
C HIS A 195 -24.74 -3.96 -13.73
N PRO A 196 -25.93 -4.31 -14.26
CA PRO A 196 -26.07 -5.06 -15.52
C PRO A 196 -25.42 -4.43 -16.75
N SER A 197 -25.19 -3.12 -16.74
CA SER A 197 -24.54 -2.39 -17.84
C SER A 197 -23.06 -2.03 -17.57
N GLY A 198 -22.41 -2.67 -16.59
CA GLY A 198 -21.05 -2.37 -16.15
C GLY A 198 -21.01 -2.08 -14.65
N ILE A 199 -20.20 -1.09 -14.24
CA ILE A 199 -20.06 -0.74 -12.83
C ILE A 199 -20.72 0.61 -12.59
N GLY A 200 -21.75 0.60 -11.73
CA GLY A 200 -22.49 1.80 -11.34
C GLY A 200 -21.87 2.53 -10.16
N VAL A 201 -22.25 3.79 -9.99
CA VAL A 201 -21.90 4.65 -8.84
C VAL A 201 -23.17 5.00 -8.10
N SER A 202 -23.27 4.70 -6.80
CA SER A 202 -24.52 4.81 -6.04
C SER A 202 -24.99 6.25 -5.79
N ASP A 203 -24.07 7.20 -5.73
CA ASP A 203 -24.35 8.56 -5.26
C ASP A 203 -24.17 9.65 -6.33
N ASP A 204 -23.82 9.28 -7.58
CA ASP A 204 -23.56 10.23 -8.66
C ASP A 204 -24.25 9.84 -9.98
N ASP A 205 -25.19 10.62 -10.41
CA ASP A 205 -25.77 10.84 -11.76
C ASP A 205 -25.82 9.65 -12.77
N GLY A 206 -25.76 8.41 -12.29
CA GLY A 206 -25.79 7.22 -13.17
C GLY A 206 -24.53 7.05 -14.02
N ALA A 207 -23.41 7.61 -13.59
CA ALA A 207 -22.11 7.32 -14.20
C ALA A 207 -21.83 5.82 -14.12
N THR A 208 -21.41 5.25 -15.24
CA THR A 208 -21.00 3.83 -15.30
C THR A 208 -19.58 3.74 -15.84
N TYR A 209 -18.84 2.78 -15.30
CA TYR A 209 -17.50 2.45 -15.75
C TYR A 209 -17.49 1.08 -16.46
N PRO A 210 -16.71 0.91 -17.52
CA PRO A 210 -16.40 -0.41 -18.06
C PRO A 210 -15.77 -1.34 -17.02
N ASP A 211 -16.04 -2.64 -17.14
CA ASP A 211 -15.51 -3.66 -16.22
C ASP A 211 -13.97 -3.66 -16.15
N ASP A 212 -13.32 -3.37 -17.28
CA ASP A 212 -11.88 -3.36 -17.46
C ASP A 212 -11.21 -2.02 -17.11
N THR A 213 -11.97 -1.05 -16.56
CA THR A 213 -11.43 0.23 -16.09
C THR A 213 -10.27 0.00 -15.12
N PRO A 214 -9.11 0.64 -15.33
CA PRO A 214 -8.00 0.49 -14.40
C PRO A 214 -8.31 1.09 -13.02
N ALA A 215 -8.18 0.28 -11.97
CA ALA A 215 -8.37 0.69 -10.59
C ALA A 215 -7.06 0.58 -9.81
N SER A 216 -6.80 1.59 -8.97
CA SER A 216 -5.71 1.57 -8.00
C SER A 216 -6.18 0.90 -6.71
N MET A 217 -5.40 -0.08 -6.28
CA MET A 217 -5.52 -0.74 -4.98
C MET A 217 -4.31 -0.44 -4.08
N ASN A 218 -3.71 0.75 -4.23
CA ASN A 218 -2.53 1.18 -3.49
C ASN A 218 -1.27 0.32 -3.69
N LEU A 219 -1.13 -0.36 -4.82
CA LEU A 219 0.10 -1.06 -5.16
C LEU A 219 0.96 -0.17 -6.07
N TRP A 220 1.86 0.58 -5.45
CA TRP A 220 2.72 1.57 -6.11
C TRP A 220 4.19 1.18 -6.04
N GLY A 221 4.94 1.47 -7.09
CA GLY A 221 6.40 1.57 -7.06
C GLY A 221 6.82 3.03 -7.24
N LEU A 222 7.71 3.52 -6.41
CA LEU A 222 8.06 4.94 -6.37
C LEU A 222 9.59 5.13 -6.33
N PRO A 223 10.12 6.18 -6.96
CA PRO A 223 11.50 6.57 -6.84
C PRO A 223 11.87 7.00 -5.42
N ALA A 224 13.11 6.78 -5.01
CA ALA A 224 13.60 7.07 -3.66
C ALA A 224 13.33 8.50 -3.17
N TRP A 225 13.42 9.50 -4.06
CA TRP A 225 13.24 10.91 -3.70
C TRP A 225 11.82 11.27 -3.23
N THR A 226 10.82 10.49 -3.62
CA THR A 226 9.40 10.80 -3.34
C THR A 226 9.05 10.72 -1.86
N ALA A 227 9.65 9.81 -1.10
CA ALA A 227 9.41 9.69 0.34
C ALA A 227 9.90 10.91 1.12
N GLY A 228 11.10 11.41 0.79
CA GLY A 228 11.63 12.64 1.38
C GLY A 228 10.77 13.86 1.07
N LEU A 229 10.30 13.97 -0.18
CA LEU A 229 9.40 15.05 -0.57
C LEU A 229 8.03 14.95 0.12
N MET A 230 7.51 13.74 0.35
CA MET A 230 6.29 13.55 1.16
C MET A 230 6.49 14.01 2.60
N ALA A 231 7.63 13.71 3.22
CA ALA A 231 7.94 14.19 4.56
C ALA A 231 7.98 15.72 4.62
N GLU A 232 8.65 16.37 3.66
CA GLU A 232 8.69 17.86 3.58
C GLU A 232 7.29 18.46 3.34
N ARG A 233 6.47 17.84 2.49
CA ARG A 233 5.11 18.31 2.19
C ARG A 233 4.17 18.10 3.37
N PHE A 234 4.40 17.09 4.19
CA PHE A 234 3.65 16.88 5.40
C PHE A 234 3.84 18.04 6.40
N GLU A 235 5.07 18.56 6.56
CA GLU A 235 5.32 19.74 7.38
C GLU A 235 4.54 20.97 6.88
N ARG A 236 4.44 21.14 5.55
CA ARG A 236 3.64 22.23 4.96
C ARG A 236 2.13 22.01 5.17
N PHE A 237 1.68 20.74 5.07
CA PHE A 237 0.30 20.37 5.36
C PHE A 237 -0.07 20.73 6.80
N LEU A 238 0.80 20.42 7.77
CA LEU A 238 0.61 20.77 9.18
C LEU A 238 0.58 22.29 9.40
N ALA A 239 1.43 23.05 8.69
CA ALA A 239 1.44 24.50 8.77
C ALA A 239 0.14 25.15 8.25
N GLY A 240 -0.63 24.43 7.42
CA GLY A 240 -1.97 24.82 6.99
C GLY A 240 -3.06 24.61 8.03
N HIS A 241 -2.75 24.10 9.22
CA HIS A 241 -3.69 23.86 10.32
C HIS A 241 -4.84 22.89 9.92
N PRO A 242 -4.53 21.68 9.49
CA PRO A 242 -5.55 20.72 9.04
C PRO A 242 -6.53 20.39 10.17
N GLY A 243 -7.79 20.19 9.79
CA GLY A 243 -8.86 19.79 10.69
C GLY A 243 -8.72 18.32 11.16
N PRO A 244 -9.58 17.89 12.08
CA PRO A 244 -9.51 16.55 12.67
C PRO A 244 -9.76 15.41 11.65
N ASP A 245 -10.45 15.71 10.56
CA ASP A 245 -10.78 14.74 9.51
C ASP A 245 -9.91 14.85 8.26
N ASP A 246 -9.05 15.90 8.17
CA ASP A 246 -8.16 16.06 7.03
C ASP A 246 -7.09 14.96 7.03
N GLU A 247 -6.83 14.38 5.87
CA GLU A 247 -5.87 13.31 5.67
C GLU A 247 -4.83 13.67 4.60
N PHE A 248 -3.58 13.32 4.84
CA PHE A 248 -2.48 13.45 3.91
C PHE A 248 -2.34 12.15 3.12
N LEU A 249 -3.04 12.08 1.97
CA LEU A 249 -3.28 10.85 1.22
C LEU A 249 -2.26 10.62 0.11
N LEU A 250 -1.80 9.39 -0.05
CA LEU A 250 -0.81 8.98 -1.05
C LEU A 250 -1.24 9.28 -2.49
N PRO A 251 -2.45 8.94 -2.96
CA PRO A 251 -2.86 9.27 -4.31
C PRO A 251 -2.86 10.78 -4.60
N THR A 252 -3.25 11.59 -3.61
CA THR A 252 -3.26 13.05 -3.73
C THR A 252 -1.83 13.61 -3.87
N GLU A 253 -0.89 13.12 -3.07
CA GLU A 253 0.51 13.57 -3.15
C GLU A 253 1.20 13.07 -4.42
N ILE A 254 0.90 11.86 -4.88
CA ILE A 254 1.36 11.37 -6.18
C ILE A 254 0.86 12.29 -7.31
N ALA A 255 -0.43 12.64 -7.33
CA ALA A 255 -0.99 13.54 -8.33
C ALA A 255 -0.30 14.92 -8.32
N ARG A 256 -0.02 15.47 -7.13
CA ARG A 256 0.74 16.72 -6.98
C ARG A 256 2.17 16.58 -7.50
N MET A 257 2.86 15.48 -7.17
CA MET A 257 4.22 15.25 -7.68
C MET A 257 4.26 15.05 -9.19
N MET A 258 3.23 14.47 -9.77
CA MET A 258 3.08 14.39 -11.24
C MET A 258 2.92 15.77 -11.87
N ALA A 259 2.17 16.67 -11.24
CA ALA A 259 1.92 18.02 -11.75
C ALA A 259 3.11 18.97 -11.55
N ASP A 260 3.76 18.91 -10.38
CA ASP A 260 4.68 19.96 -9.92
C ASP A 260 6.16 19.54 -9.98
N ASP A 261 6.48 18.24 -9.82
CA ASP A 261 7.85 17.76 -9.63
C ASP A 261 8.32 16.80 -10.72
N GLY A 262 7.52 16.62 -11.77
CA GLY A 262 7.88 15.80 -12.92
C GLY A 262 7.86 14.30 -12.67
N LEU A 263 7.18 13.82 -11.62
CA LEU A 263 6.96 12.39 -11.42
C LEU A 263 6.15 11.82 -12.57
N SER A 264 6.67 10.81 -13.23
CA SER A 264 5.95 10.07 -14.28
C SER A 264 5.58 8.69 -13.75
N ILE A 265 4.30 8.31 -13.87
CA ILE A 265 3.80 7.02 -13.40
C ILE A 265 3.41 6.16 -14.59
N ARG A 266 4.09 5.02 -14.76
CA ARG A 266 3.67 3.98 -15.69
C ARG A 266 2.57 3.14 -15.04
N VAL A 267 1.55 2.76 -15.81
CA VAL A 267 0.50 1.85 -15.37
C VAL A 267 0.73 0.49 -15.99
N VAL A 268 0.83 -0.54 -15.14
CA VAL A 268 0.93 -1.94 -15.56
C VAL A 268 -0.28 -2.68 -15.01
N ARG A 269 -1.00 -3.40 -15.89
CA ARG A 269 -2.20 -4.15 -15.48
C ARG A 269 -1.77 -5.51 -14.91
N SER A 270 -2.19 -5.83 -13.71
CA SER A 270 -2.01 -7.16 -13.13
C SER A 270 -2.98 -8.17 -13.73
N SER A 271 -2.51 -9.40 -13.93
CA SER A 271 -3.35 -10.58 -14.14
C SER A 271 -3.67 -11.30 -12.82
N GLY A 272 -3.11 -10.83 -11.70
CA GLY A 272 -3.38 -11.37 -10.38
C GLY A 272 -4.75 -10.94 -9.84
N ARG A 273 -5.33 -11.77 -8.99
CA ARG A 273 -6.55 -11.40 -8.26
C ARG A 273 -6.17 -10.56 -7.05
N TRP A 274 -6.79 -9.39 -6.92
CA TRP A 274 -6.77 -8.63 -5.68
C TRP A 274 -7.88 -9.11 -4.74
N ILE A 275 -7.59 -9.23 -3.45
CA ILE A 275 -8.58 -9.57 -2.42
C ILE A 275 -8.31 -8.68 -1.21
N GLY A 276 -9.27 -7.85 -0.85
CA GLY A 276 -9.22 -7.01 0.34
C GLY A 276 -10.03 -7.59 1.49
N LEU A 277 -9.53 -7.43 2.70
CA LEU A 277 -10.25 -7.78 3.90
C LEU A 277 -10.93 -6.52 4.47
N THR A 278 -12.19 -6.30 4.12
CA THR A 278 -12.95 -5.13 4.59
C THR A 278 -13.84 -5.49 5.78
N HIS A 279 -14.56 -6.59 5.70
CA HIS A 279 -15.49 -7.10 6.72
C HIS A 279 -15.06 -8.49 7.19
N ARG A 280 -15.56 -8.92 8.36
CA ARG A 280 -15.32 -10.30 8.82
C ARG A 280 -15.95 -11.35 7.93
N ASP A 281 -17.01 -10.98 7.23
CA ASP A 281 -17.73 -11.85 6.29
C ASP A 281 -16.90 -12.15 5.02
N ASP A 282 -15.83 -11.37 4.75
CA ASP A 282 -14.89 -11.64 3.66
C ASP A 282 -13.94 -12.82 3.96
N LEU A 283 -13.77 -13.21 5.22
CA LEU A 283 -12.79 -14.24 5.64
C LEU A 283 -12.93 -15.58 4.95
N PRO A 284 -14.15 -16.16 4.76
CA PRO A 284 -14.29 -17.43 4.05
C PRO A 284 -13.76 -17.38 2.62
N GLU A 285 -14.02 -16.28 1.90
CA GLU A 285 -13.53 -16.07 0.54
C GLU A 285 -12.02 -15.92 0.49
N VAL A 286 -11.46 -15.11 1.39
CA VAL A 286 -10.00 -14.91 1.51
C VAL A 286 -9.30 -16.24 1.75
N ARG A 287 -9.78 -17.04 2.70
CA ARG A 287 -9.21 -18.37 3.02
C ARG A 287 -9.36 -19.37 1.86
N ALA A 288 -10.50 -19.36 1.18
CA ALA A 288 -10.72 -20.22 0.02
C ALA A 288 -9.78 -19.88 -1.15
N ALA A 289 -9.41 -18.61 -1.31
CA ALA A 289 -8.48 -18.17 -2.35
C ALA A 289 -7.01 -18.54 -2.05
N LEU A 290 -6.70 -18.90 -0.80
CA LEU A 290 -5.36 -19.27 -0.34
C LEU A 290 -5.18 -20.79 -0.12
N ALA A 291 -6.27 -21.56 -0.18
CA ALA A 291 -6.27 -23.03 -0.04
C ALA A 291 -5.81 -23.73 -1.33
#